data_b27e219456209c5785a482efbf2146a1
#
_entry.id   b27e219456209c5785a482efbf2146a1
#
_cell.length_a   1.000
_cell.length_b   1.000
_cell.length_c   1.000
_cell.angle_alpha   90.00
_cell.angle_beta   90.00
_cell.angle_gamma   90.00
#
_symmetry.space_group_name_H-M   'P 1'
#
loop_
_entity.id
_entity.type
_entity.pdbx_description
1 polymer ?
#
loop_
_entity_poly.entity_id
_entity_poly.type
_entity_poly.pdbx_seq_one_letter_code
_entity_poly.pdbx_strand_id
1 'polypeptide(L)'
;MSAPLGYDLPLCYDLIVQQLIPGYASLARLAVALLAASPRASSSGAAVLVAGCGTGAELVEARAQRPDWQLTAIDPSAEMLAASQQRLDVESISWRQTTVEDLNADGCFAGALSVLVLQSLPDDGSKLAFLTALARSLEPGGQLVLVDLMAPERSTLQSQVEAAWMGFQQASGLKAEPHDLAPLTQGLHPIGEARLTALVNAAGFGDPARIFQALGYEGFLLQRRP
;
A
#
# COMPACT_ATOMS: atom_id res chain seq x y z
N MET A 1 3.78 -23.15 -29.84
CA MET A 1 3.63 -21.81 -29.25
C MET A 1 3.74 -22.00 -27.74
N SER A 2 4.94 -21.83 -27.21
CA SER A 2 5.18 -21.91 -25.76
C SER A 2 4.52 -20.70 -25.12
N ALA A 3 3.64 -20.92 -24.13
CA ALA A 3 3.20 -19.87 -23.26
C ALA A 3 4.45 -19.24 -22.63
N PRO A 4 4.56 -17.92 -22.52
CA PRO A 4 5.63 -17.31 -21.76
C PRO A 4 5.59 -17.93 -20.35
N LEU A 5 6.75 -18.12 -19.74
CA LEU A 5 6.89 -18.43 -18.31
C LEU A 5 6.32 -17.24 -17.53
N GLY A 6 4.99 -17.11 -17.60
CA GLY A 6 4.27 -16.11 -16.82
C GLY A 6 4.43 -16.50 -15.38
N TYR A 7 5.11 -15.69 -14.59
CA TYR A 7 4.86 -15.66 -13.18
C TYR A 7 3.35 -15.50 -13.02
N ASP A 8 2.71 -16.49 -12.42
CA ASP A 8 1.30 -16.39 -12.08
C ASP A 8 1.21 -15.28 -10.99
N LEU A 9 1.13 -14.02 -11.49
CA LEU A 9 0.75 -12.89 -10.67
C LEU A 9 -0.67 -13.20 -10.23
N PRO A 10 -1.05 -13.56 -9.13
CA PRO A 10 -0.72 -13.17 -7.77
C PRO A 10 0.17 -14.14 -6.98
N LEU A 11 0.33 -15.40 -7.39
CA LEU A 11 1.03 -16.41 -6.59
C LEU A 11 2.50 -16.06 -6.29
N CYS A 12 3.16 -15.38 -7.23
CA CYS A 12 4.56 -14.97 -7.09
C CYS A 12 4.72 -13.50 -6.68
N TYR A 13 3.63 -12.74 -6.57
CA TYR A 13 3.68 -11.30 -6.31
C TYR A 13 4.52 -10.95 -5.08
N ASP A 14 4.21 -11.51 -3.93
CA ASP A 14 4.90 -11.19 -2.68
C ASP A 14 6.40 -11.51 -2.73
N LEU A 15 6.77 -12.63 -3.39
CA LEU A 15 8.18 -13.00 -3.55
C LEU A 15 8.91 -11.98 -4.43
N ILE A 16 8.31 -11.61 -5.56
CA ILE A 16 8.89 -10.64 -6.49
C ILE A 16 9.04 -9.28 -5.81
N VAL A 17 8.00 -8.80 -5.13
CA VAL A 17 8.03 -7.49 -4.47
C VAL A 17 9.06 -7.46 -3.32
N GLN A 18 9.23 -8.55 -2.57
CA GLN A 18 10.29 -8.68 -1.57
C GLN A 18 11.71 -8.62 -2.17
N GLN A 19 11.89 -9.18 -3.36
CA GLN A 19 13.16 -9.13 -4.09
C GLN A 19 13.39 -7.77 -4.77
N LEU A 20 12.32 -7.06 -5.08
CA LEU A 20 12.34 -5.77 -5.78
C LEU A 20 12.54 -4.60 -4.79
N ILE A 21 11.89 -4.65 -3.63
CA ILE A 21 11.80 -3.53 -2.68
C ILE A 21 12.55 -3.86 -1.39
N PRO A 22 13.66 -3.16 -1.08
CA PRO A 22 14.37 -3.36 0.17
C PRO A 22 13.46 -3.11 1.38
N GLY A 23 13.43 -4.06 2.32
CA GLY A 23 12.62 -3.95 3.55
C GLY A 23 11.14 -4.33 3.42
N TYR A 24 10.66 -4.68 2.23
CA TYR A 24 9.24 -5.05 2.03
C TYR A 24 8.77 -6.19 2.93
N ALA A 25 9.63 -7.18 3.20
CA ALA A 25 9.29 -8.33 4.05
C ALA A 25 8.84 -7.94 5.47
N SER A 26 9.24 -6.76 5.98
CA SER A 26 8.84 -6.25 7.30
C SER A 26 7.82 -5.11 7.23
N LEU A 27 7.50 -4.64 6.04
CA LEU A 27 6.71 -3.43 5.83
C LEU A 27 5.26 -3.59 6.32
N ALA A 28 4.59 -4.68 5.95
CA ALA A 28 3.22 -4.96 6.40
C ALA A 28 3.14 -5.04 7.93
N ARG A 29 4.13 -5.70 8.56
CA ARG A 29 4.23 -5.78 10.02
C ARG A 29 4.40 -4.42 10.67
N LEU A 30 5.26 -3.57 10.14
CA LEU A 30 5.46 -2.20 10.62
C LEU A 30 4.19 -1.36 10.44
N ALA A 31 3.56 -1.42 9.28
CA ALA A 31 2.34 -0.67 8.98
C ALA A 31 1.20 -1.01 9.94
N VAL A 32 0.99 -2.30 10.20
CA VAL A 32 -0.02 -2.77 11.16
C VAL A 32 0.33 -2.34 12.58
N ALA A 33 1.59 -2.46 13.02
CA ALA A 33 2.02 -2.06 14.35
C ALA A 33 1.83 -0.55 14.60
N LEU A 34 2.12 0.28 13.60
CA LEU A 34 1.88 1.73 13.67
C LEU A 34 0.40 2.06 13.84
N LEU A 35 -0.44 1.42 13.01
CA LEU A 35 -1.88 1.65 13.08
C LEU A 35 -2.47 1.12 14.40
N ALA A 36 -2.01 -0.03 14.89
CA ALA A 36 -2.42 -0.60 16.16
C ALA A 36 -2.09 0.30 17.38
N ALA A 37 -1.05 1.12 17.26
CA ALA A 37 -0.69 2.10 18.27
C ALA A 37 -1.48 3.41 18.17
N SER A 38 -2.29 3.60 17.13
CA SER A 38 -3.04 4.84 16.93
C SER A 38 -4.19 4.98 17.95
N PRO A 39 -4.57 6.21 18.35
CA PRO A 39 -5.60 6.40 19.37
C PRO A 39 -6.97 5.78 19.02
N ARG A 40 -7.32 5.72 17.74
CA ARG A 40 -8.61 5.16 17.28
C ARG A 40 -8.54 3.66 17.08
N ALA A 41 -7.54 3.18 16.32
CA ALA A 41 -7.45 1.75 15.98
C ALA A 41 -6.87 0.88 17.12
N SER A 42 -6.36 1.48 18.22
CA SER A 42 -5.98 0.72 19.41
C SER A 42 -7.18 0.15 20.18
N SER A 43 -8.38 0.70 19.98
CA SER A 43 -9.61 0.21 20.60
C SER A 43 -9.94 -1.21 20.18
N SER A 44 -10.50 -2.00 21.09
CA SER A 44 -10.94 -3.36 20.77
C SER A 44 -12.10 -3.33 19.77
N GLY A 45 -12.04 -4.20 18.76
CA GLY A 45 -13.06 -4.27 17.71
C GLY A 45 -13.02 -3.09 16.73
N ALA A 46 -11.92 -2.31 16.67
CA ALA A 46 -11.81 -1.19 15.77
C ALA A 46 -11.99 -1.62 14.31
N ALA A 47 -12.77 -0.84 13.54
CA ALA A 47 -12.93 -1.06 12.11
C ALA A 47 -11.72 -0.51 11.34
N VAL A 48 -11.09 -1.35 10.52
CA VAL A 48 -9.88 -0.99 9.75
C VAL A 48 -10.06 -1.35 8.28
N LEU A 49 -9.73 -0.39 7.40
CA LEU A 49 -9.76 -0.54 5.96
C LEU A 49 -8.37 -0.91 5.43
N VAL A 50 -8.30 -1.91 4.55
CA VAL A 50 -7.12 -2.19 3.72
C VAL A 50 -7.49 -1.89 2.28
N ALA A 51 -7.01 -0.75 1.77
CA ALA A 51 -7.33 -0.23 0.44
C ALA A 51 -6.24 -0.65 -0.57
N GLY A 52 -6.63 -1.41 -1.58
CA GLY A 52 -5.73 -2.09 -2.50
C GLY A 52 -5.03 -3.24 -1.78
N CYS A 53 -5.82 -4.18 -1.22
CA CYS A 53 -5.29 -5.24 -0.37
C CYS A 53 -4.41 -6.26 -1.11
N GLY A 54 -4.42 -6.25 -2.45
CA GLY A 54 -3.60 -7.13 -3.28
C GLY A 54 -3.72 -8.59 -2.83
N THR A 55 -2.58 -9.24 -2.61
CA THR A 55 -2.48 -10.62 -2.13
C THR A 55 -2.66 -10.77 -0.61
N GLY A 56 -2.94 -9.68 0.13
CA GLY A 56 -3.33 -9.71 1.53
C GLY A 56 -2.19 -9.71 2.56
N ALA A 57 -1.02 -9.21 2.23
CA ALA A 57 0.12 -9.18 3.17
C ALA A 57 -0.23 -8.42 4.46
N GLU A 58 -0.85 -7.25 4.36
CA GLU A 58 -1.29 -6.43 5.49
C GLU A 58 -2.40 -7.11 6.29
N LEU A 59 -3.29 -7.85 5.62
CA LEU A 59 -4.38 -8.59 6.28
C LEU A 59 -3.85 -9.75 7.13
N VAL A 60 -2.83 -10.47 6.64
CA VAL A 60 -2.15 -11.55 7.39
C VAL A 60 -1.54 -10.99 8.67
N GLU A 61 -0.80 -9.90 8.56
CA GLU A 61 -0.18 -9.25 9.73
C GLU A 61 -1.22 -8.64 10.67
N ALA A 62 -2.31 -8.05 10.14
CA ALA A 62 -3.40 -7.53 10.96
C ALA A 62 -4.06 -8.64 11.78
N ARG A 63 -4.32 -9.80 11.18
CA ARG A 63 -4.87 -10.95 11.91
C ARG A 63 -3.92 -11.48 12.99
N ALA A 64 -2.63 -11.47 12.72
CA ALA A 64 -1.62 -11.93 13.68
C ALA A 64 -1.48 -10.98 14.88
N GLN A 65 -1.51 -9.65 14.66
CA GLN A 65 -1.26 -8.65 15.70
C GLN A 65 -2.54 -8.17 16.38
N ARG A 66 -3.65 -8.09 15.62
CA ARG A 66 -4.93 -7.53 16.08
C ARG A 66 -6.10 -8.41 15.57
N PRO A 67 -6.24 -9.63 16.09
CA PRO A 67 -7.31 -10.54 15.72
C PRO A 67 -8.72 -9.99 16.04
N ASP A 68 -8.79 -8.98 16.89
CA ASP A 68 -10.00 -8.28 17.30
C ASP A 68 -10.49 -7.23 16.29
N TRP A 69 -9.65 -6.79 15.35
CA TRP A 69 -10.07 -5.79 14.37
C TRP A 69 -11.16 -6.31 13.41
N GLN A 70 -12.10 -5.42 13.10
CA GLN A 70 -13.08 -5.62 12.05
C GLN A 70 -12.49 -5.15 10.72
N LEU A 71 -11.94 -6.11 9.95
CA LEU A 71 -11.24 -5.80 8.71
C LEU A 71 -12.19 -5.69 7.53
N THR A 72 -12.03 -4.62 6.74
CA THR A 72 -12.61 -4.49 5.40
C THR A 72 -11.45 -4.43 4.39
N ALA A 73 -11.44 -5.38 3.46
CA ALA A 73 -10.45 -5.47 2.40
C ALA A 73 -11.08 -5.11 1.06
N ILE A 74 -10.49 -4.16 0.35
CA ILE A 74 -10.93 -3.75 -0.97
C ILE A 74 -9.79 -3.83 -1.99
N ASP A 75 -10.12 -4.29 -3.18
CA ASP A 75 -9.24 -4.27 -4.35
C ASP A 75 -10.11 -4.28 -5.62
N PRO A 76 -9.81 -3.49 -6.66
CA PRO A 76 -10.55 -3.55 -7.92
C PRO A 76 -10.27 -4.83 -8.71
N SER A 77 -9.14 -5.51 -8.47
CA SER A 77 -8.78 -6.78 -9.13
C SER A 77 -9.44 -7.98 -8.44
N ALA A 78 -10.31 -8.67 -9.17
CA ALA A 78 -10.91 -9.92 -8.70
C ALA A 78 -9.85 -11.01 -8.44
N GLU A 79 -8.77 -11.02 -9.23
CA GLU A 79 -7.68 -12.00 -9.12
C GLU A 79 -6.88 -11.78 -7.82
N MET A 80 -6.57 -10.52 -7.49
CA MET A 80 -5.89 -10.16 -6.23
C MET A 80 -6.76 -10.51 -5.01
N LEU A 81 -8.04 -10.19 -5.05
CA LEU A 81 -8.98 -10.59 -3.99
C LEU A 81 -9.04 -12.10 -3.82
N ALA A 82 -9.15 -12.85 -4.91
CA ALA A 82 -9.18 -14.31 -4.85
C ALA A 82 -7.90 -14.89 -4.23
N ALA A 83 -6.72 -14.36 -4.60
CA ALA A 83 -5.45 -14.76 -4.00
C ALA A 83 -5.38 -14.43 -2.50
N SER A 84 -5.85 -13.26 -2.10
CA SER A 84 -5.91 -12.88 -0.70
C SER A 84 -6.86 -13.76 0.11
N GLN A 85 -8.03 -14.09 -0.45
CA GLN A 85 -9.01 -14.98 0.17
C GLN A 85 -8.52 -16.42 0.33
N GLN A 86 -7.64 -16.89 -0.54
CA GLN A 86 -7.02 -18.22 -0.40
C GLN A 86 -6.04 -18.30 0.78
N ARG A 87 -5.48 -17.18 1.21
CA ARG A 87 -4.48 -17.11 2.30
C ARG A 87 -5.11 -16.91 3.67
N LEU A 88 -6.34 -16.45 3.74
CA LEU A 88 -6.98 -16.00 4.97
C LEU A 88 -8.34 -16.64 5.15
N ASP A 89 -8.77 -16.81 6.41
CA ASP A 89 -10.12 -17.22 6.72
C ASP A 89 -11.13 -16.16 6.25
N VAL A 90 -11.94 -16.55 5.27
CA VAL A 90 -12.83 -15.64 4.53
C VAL A 90 -13.92 -15.05 5.42
N GLU A 91 -14.39 -15.78 6.44
CA GLU A 91 -15.56 -15.41 7.25
C GLU A 91 -15.29 -14.21 8.17
N SER A 92 -14.04 -13.92 8.46
CA SER A 92 -13.67 -12.88 9.42
C SER A 92 -13.35 -11.51 8.80
N ILE A 93 -13.38 -11.37 7.46
CA ILE A 93 -13.03 -10.16 6.72
C ILE A 93 -14.15 -9.79 5.76
N SER A 94 -14.51 -8.50 5.72
CA SER A 94 -15.46 -7.98 4.73
C SER A 94 -14.72 -7.71 3.41
N TRP A 95 -14.90 -8.59 2.43
CA TRP A 95 -14.28 -8.51 1.11
C TRP A 95 -15.15 -7.74 0.12
N ARG A 96 -14.57 -6.76 -0.59
CA ARG A 96 -15.30 -6.00 -1.62
C ARG A 96 -14.42 -5.76 -2.84
N GLN A 97 -14.91 -6.16 -4.01
CA GLN A 97 -14.29 -5.81 -5.28
C GLN A 97 -14.75 -4.39 -5.66
N THR A 98 -13.97 -3.40 -5.25
CA THR A 98 -14.28 -1.97 -5.47
C THR A 98 -13.04 -1.11 -5.32
N THR A 99 -13.12 0.12 -5.79
CA THR A 99 -12.16 1.18 -5.43
C THR A 99 -12.57 1.85 -4.11
N VAL A 100 -11.69 2.67 -3.52
CA VAL A 100 -12.05 3.41 -2.31
C VAL A 100 -13.06 4.53 -2.61
N GLU A 101 -13.01 5.09 -3.83
CA GLU A 101 -13.93 6.14 -4.29
C GLU A 101 -15.38 5.65 -4.33
N ASP A 102 -15.58 4.38 -4.66
CA ASP A 102 -16.89 3.74 -4.78
C ASP A 102 -17.36 3.01 -3.51
N LEU A 103 -16.54 3.02 -2.44
CA LEU A 103 -16.80 2.25 -1.23
C LEU A 103 -18.05 2.70 -0.44
N ASN A 104 -18.44 3.98 -0.54
CA ASN A 104 -19.58 4.57 0.19
C ASN A 104 -19.56 4.29 1.71
N ALA A 105 -18.44 4.55 2.37
CA ALA A 105 -18.21 4.24 3.78
C ALA A 105 -17.70 5.47 4.54
N ASP A 106 -18.52 6.52 4.65
CA ASP A 106 -18.12 7.77 5.28
C ASP A 106 -17.97 7.64 6.81
N GLY A 107 -16.79 7.99 7.32
CA GLY A 107 -16.51 8.01 8.76
C GLY A 107 -16.64 6.67 9.46
N CYS A 108 -16.43 5.55 8.74
CA CYS A 108 -16.66 4.22 9.26
C CYS A 108 -15.42 3.55 9.85
N PHE A 109 -14.21 4.03 9.52
CA PHE A 109 -12.98 3.35 9.88
C PHE A 109 -12.13 4.14 10.87
N ALA A 110 -11.67 3.46 11.91
CA ALA A 110 -10.72 3.99 12.90
C ALA A 110 -9.32 4.19 12.30
N GLY A 111 -8.99 3.43 11.25
CA GLY A 111 -7.74 3.52 10.52
C GLY A 111 -7.77 2.83 9.16
N ALA A 112 -6.78 3.14 8.33
CA ALA A 112 -6.62 2.52 7.02
C ALA A 112 -5.15 2.21 6.71
N LEU A 113 -4.93 1.20 5.86
CA LEU A 113 -3.67 0.83 5.26
C LEU A 113 -3.79 0.94 3.74
N SER A 114 -2.79 1.51 3.08
CA SER A 114 -2.66 1.53 1.62
C SER A 114 -1.19 1.42 1.25
N VAL A 115 -0.83 0.32 0.58
CA VAL A 115 0.55 -0.02 0.25
C VAL A 115 0.67 -0.27 -1.26
N LEU A 116 1.53 0.50 -1.93
CA LEU A 116 1.84 0.42 -3.37
C LEU A 116 0.62 0.67 -4.29
N VAL A 117 -0.31 1.52 -3.88
CA VAL A 117 -1.52 1.85 -4.65
C VAL A 117 -1.42 3.21 -5.33
N LEU A 118 -1.08 4.26 -4.57
CA LEU A 118 -1.09 5.65 -5.06
C LEU A 118 -0.13 5.83 -6.26
N GLN A 119 0.98 5.10 -6.30
CA GLN A 119 1.95 5.14 -7.39
C GLN A 119 1.39 4.75 -8.76
N SER A 120 0.36 3.90 -8.80
CA SER A 120 -0.27 3.45 -10.04
C SER A 120 -1.34 4.41 -10.58
N LEU A 121 -1.76 5.38 -9.78
CA LEU A 121 -2.74 6.38 -10.20
C LEU A 121 -2.05 7.57 -10.89
N PRO A 122 -2.58 8.11 -12.00
CA PRO A 122 -2.04 9.30 -12.62
C PRO A 122 -2.26 10.57 -11.75
N ASP A 123 -1.39 11.57 -11.91
CA ASP A 123 -1.53 12.86 -11.20
C ASP A 123 -2.36 13.88 -12.01
N ASP A 124 -3.52 13.44 -12.45
CA ASP A 124 -4.52 14.20 -13.22
C ASP A 124 -5.78 14.55 -12.41
N GLY A 125 -5.71 14.37 -11.11
CA GLY A 125 -6.84 14.45 -10.17
C GLY A 125 -7.16 13.11 -9.50
N SER A 126 -6.75 11.98 -10.10
CA SER A 126 -7.03 10.62 -9.57
C SER A 126 -6.39 10.41 -8.21
N LYS A 127 -5.13 10.84 -8.01
CA LYS A 127 -4.47 10.77 -6.69
C LYS A 127 -5.22 11.57 -5.62
N LEU A 128 -5.71 12.75 -5.96
CA LEU A 128 -6.49 13.58 -5.03
C LEU A 128 -7.83 12.93 -4.71
N ALA A 129 -8.52 12.38 -5.71
CA ALA A 129 -9.79 11.67 -5.51
C ALA A 129 -9.60 10.47 -4.57
N PHE A 130 -8.59 9.64 -4.80
CA PHE A 130 -8.23 8.50 -3.96
C PHE A 130 -7.95 8.91 -2.51
N LEU A 131 -7.07 9.90 -2.29
CA LEU A 131 -6.74 10.38 -0.95
C LEU A 131 -7.95 11.02 -0.25
N THR A 132 -8.79 11.73 -0.99
CA THR A 132 -10.03 12.33 -0.46
C THR A 132 -11.03 11.25 -0.04
N ALA A 133 -11.17 10.19 -0.83
CA ALA A 133 -12.04 9.06 -0.50
C ALA A 133 -11.52 8.30 0.75
N LEU A 134 -10.21 8.11 0.87
CA LEU A 134 -9.60 7.55 2.08
C LEU A 134 -9.86 8.45 3.30
N ALA A 135 -9.64 9.76 3.19
CA ALA A 135 -9.91 10.69 4.28
C ALA A 135 -11.39 10.65 4.69
N ARG A 136 -12.31 10.63 3.73
CA ARG A 136 -13.76 10.56 3.96
C ARG A 136 -14.16 9.26 4.67
N SER A 137 -13.55 8.13 4.32
CA SER A 137 -13.86 6.83 4.90
C SER A 137 -13.41 6.68 6.37
N LEU A 138 -12.39 7.43 6.78
CA LEU A 138 -11.89 7.42 8.16
C LEU A 138 -12.80 8.24 9.10
N GLU A 139 -12.82 7.88 10.38
CA GLU A 139 -13.35 8.73 11.45
C GLU A 139 -12.50 10.01 11.59
N PRO A 140 -13.05 11.13 12.12
CA PRO A 140 -12.23 12.28 12.50
C PRO A 140 -11.11 11.87 13.47
N GLY A 141 -9.86 12.19 13.13
CA GLY A 141 -8.66 11.76 13.87
C GLY A 141 -8.21 10.34 13.58
N GLY A 142 -8.90 9.60 12.70
CA GLY A 142 -8.46 8.31 12.17
C GLY A 142 -7.16 8.44 11.38
N GLN A 143 -6.35 7.39 11.34
CA GLN A 143 -5.02 7.42 10.74
C GLN A 143 -4.93 6.51 9.51
N LEU A 144 -4.13 6.95 8.54
CA LEU A 144 -3.74 6.20 7.35
C LEU A 144 -2.23 5.93 7.39
N VAL A 145 -1.85 4.67 7.20
CA VAL A 145 -0.49 4.33 6.80
C VAL A 145 -0.47 4.18 5.28
N LEU A 146 0.29 5.06 4.64
CA LEU A 146 0.45 5.12 3.18
C LEU A 146 1.89 4.77 2.82
N VAL A 147 2.11 3.79 1.95
CA VAL A 147 3.44 3.42 1.46
C VAL A 147 3.43 3.34 -0.05
N ASP A 148 4.32 4.08 -0.70
CA ASP A 148 4.39 4.12 -2.16
C ASP A 148 5.80 4.39 -2.68
N LEU A 149 5.99 4.21 -3.99
CA LEU A 149 7.16 4.69 -4.71
C LEU A 149 7.04 6.20 -4.91
N MET A 150 8.04 6.92 -4.41
CA MET A 150 8.14 8.37 -4.55
C MET A 150 9.07 8.74 -5.70
N ALA A 151 8.83 9.89 -6.32
CA ALA A 151 9.74 10.43 -7.32
C ALA A 151 11.08 10.79 -6.66
N PRO A 152 12.22 10.36 -7.25
CA PRO A 152 13.51 10.63 -6.65
C PRO A 152 13.81 12.13 -6.59
N GLU A 153 14.40 12.56 -5.51
CA GLU A 153 15.01 13.89 -5.44
C GLU A 153 16.22 13.96 -6.38
N ARG A 154 16.48 15.15 -6.91
CA ARG A 154 17.66 15.36 -7.74
C ARG A 154 18.93 15.21 -6.91
N SER A 155 19.74 14.20 -7.26
CA SER A 155 21.02 13.93 -6.60
C SER A 155 22.10 13.65 -7.64
N THR A 156 23.31 14.14 -7.39
CA THR A 156 24.49 13.79 -8.20
C THR A 156 24.89 12.32 -8.04
N LEU A 157 24.36 11.63 -7.02
CA LEU A 157 24.61 10.22 -6.73
C LEU A 157 23.49 9.29 -7.24
N GLN A 158 22.53 9.80 -7.99
CA GLN A 158 21.38 9.05 -8.45
C GLN A 158 21.78 7.75 -9.19
N SER A 159 22.75 7.82 -10.09
CA SER A 159 23.23 6.64 -10.83
C SER A 159 23.83 5.57 -9.91
N GLN A 160 24.47 5.96 -8.81
CA GLN A 160 24.99 5.01 -7.82
C GLN A 160 23.84 4.35 -7.05
N VAL A 161 22.81 5.09 -6.70
CA VAL A 161 21.60 4.57 -6.03
C VAL A 161 20.87 3.57 -6.92
N GLU A 162 20.72 3.87 -8.20
CA GLU A 162 20.10 2.98 -9.19
C GLU A 162 20.91 1.68 -9.37
N ALA A 163 22.25 1.80 -9.48
CA ALA A 163 23.12 0.63 -9.56
C ALA A 163 23.08 -0.22 -8.29
N ALA A 164 23.00 0.41 -7.11
CA ALA A 164 22.85 -0.30 -5.85
C ALA A 164 21.51 -1.02 -5.75
N TRP A 165 20.43 -0.42 -6.25
CA TRP A 165 19.12 -1.08 -6.29
C TRP A 165 19.12 -2.31 -7.20
N MET A 166 19.70 -2.22 -8.40
CA MET A 166 19.87 -3.38 -9.26
C MET A 166 20.71 -4.49 -8.60
N GLY A 167 21.80 -4.12 -7.92
CA GLY A 167 22.62 -5.06 -7.16
C GLY A 167 21.84 -5.74 -6.02
N PHE A 168 20.99 -5.02 -5.32
CA PHE A 168 20.08 -5.57 -4.31
C PHE A 168 19.12 -6.60 -4.90
N GLN A 169 18.49 -6.29 -6.03
CA GLN A 169 17.56 -7.19 -6.71
C GLN A 169 18.23 -8.51 -7.09
N GLN A 170 19.41 -8.42 -7.69
CA GLN A 170 20.23 -9.60 -8.05
C GLN A 170 20.62 -10.42 -6.81
N ALA A 171 21.10 -9.77 -5.76
CA ALA A 171 21.48 -10.42 -4.50
C ALA A 171 20.28 -11.05 -3.78
N SER A 172 19.09 -10.49 -3.97
CA SER A 172 17.82 -11.04 -3.44
C SER A 172 17.28 -12.19 -4.27
N GLY A 173 17.97 -12.58 -5.35
CA GLY A 173 17.60 -13.72 -6.18
C GLY A 173 16.52 -13.43 -7.22
N LEU A 174 16.28 -12.14 -7.54
CA LEU A 174 15.35 -11.76 -8.60
C LEU A 174 15.85 -12.30 -9.94
N LYS A 175 15.08 -13.21 -10.52
CA LYS A 175 15.37 -13.85 -11.82
C LYS A 175 14.41 -13.39 -12.91
N ALA A 176 13.46 -12.53 -12.55
CA ALA A 176 12.47 -12.01 -13.49
C ALA A 176 13.15 -11.14 -14.55
N GLU A 177 12.80 -11.36 -15.80
CA GLU A 177 13.24 -10.49 -16.90
C GLU A 177 12.46 -9.15 -16.86
N PRO A 178 12.98 -8.07 -17.46
CA PRO A 178 12.31 -6.77 -17.43
C PRO A 178 10.84 -6.78 -17.90
N HIS A 179 10.50 -7.67 -18.85
CA HIS A 179 9.13 -7.80 -19.34
C HIS A 179 8.18 -8.47 -18.31
N ASP A 180 8.70 -9.35 -17.45
CA ASP A 180 7.93 -9.98 -16.38
C ASP A 180 7.62 -8.98 -15.27
N LEU A 181 8.50 -7.99 -15.09
CA LEU A 181 8.34 -6.92 -14.10
C LEU A 181 7.50 -5.75 -14.62
N ALA A 182 7.15 -5.74 -15.91
CA ALA A 182 6.41 -4.63 -16.50
C ALA A 182 5.12 -4.27 -15.73
N PRO A 183 4.30 -5.22 -15.24
CA PRO A 183 3.12 -4.90 -14.45
C PRO A 183 3.42 -4.19 -13.12
N LEU A 184 4.64 -4.35 -12.59
CA LEU A 184 5.07 -3.78 -11.30
C LEU A 184 5.91 -2.51 -11.45
N THR A 185 6.42 -2.22 -12.65
CA THR A 185 7.38 -1.14 -12.88
C THR A 185 6.96 -0.16 -13.96
N GLN A 186 6.01 -0.54 -14.83
CA GLN A 186 5.48 0.32 -15.89
C GLN A 186 4.13 0.93 -15.50
N GLY A 187 3.82 2.09 -16.08
CA GLY A 187 2.58 2.80 -15.78
C GLY A 187 2.54 3.37 -14.36
N LEU A 188 3.69 3.49 -13.70
CA LEU A 188 3.78 4.14 -12.41
C LEU A 188 3.93 5.66 -12.59
N HIS A 189 3.29 6.38 -11.69
CA HIS A 189 3.24 7.84 -11.65
C HIS A 189 3.73 8.36 -10.29
N PRO A 190 5.01 8.11 -9.91
CA PRO A 190 5.53 8.57 -8.63
C PRO A 190 5.55 10.09 -8.56
N ILE A 191 5.27 10.64 -7.38
CA ILE A 191 5.29 12.08 -7.10
C ILE A 191 6.31 12.38 -6.01
N GLY A 192 6.83 13.61 -5.99
CA GLY A 192 7.74 14.07 -4.94
C GLY A 192 7.01 14.41 -3.64
N GLU A 193 7.76 14.50 -2.54
CA GLU A 193 7.24 14.75 -1.20
C GLU A 193 6.40 16.04 -1.11
N ALA A 194 6.86 17.13 -1.71
CA ALA A 194 6.12 18.39 -1.72
C ALA A 194 4.74 18.25 -2.39
N ARG A 195 4.67 17.46 -3.48
CA ARG A 195 3.39 17.19 -4.16
C ARG A 195 2.50 16.30 -3.29
N LEU A 196 3.05 15.25 -2.67
CA LEU A 196 2.31 14.41 -1.74
C LEU A 196 1.74 15.24 -0.60
N THR A 197 2.55 16.10 0.05
CA THR A 197 2.11 16.99 1.12
C THR A 197 0.97 17.89 0.68
N ALA A 198 1.04 18.48 -0.50
CA ALA A 198 -0.04 19.30 -1.04
C ALA A 198 -1.34 18.49 -1.25
N LEU A 199 -1.24 17.27 -1.80
CA LEU A 199 -2.39 16.40 -2.05
C LEU A 199 -3.05 15.91 -0.77
N VAL A 200 -2.28 15.43 0.22
CA VAL A 200 -2.84 14.94 1.50
C VAL A 200 -3.49 16.07 2.29
N ASN A 201 -2.90 17.28 2.27
CA ASN A 201 -3.51 18.45 2.89
C ASN A 201 -4.84 18.85 2.21
N ALA A 202 -4.88 18.83 0.87
CA ALA A 202 -6.10 19.10 0.12
C ALA A 202 -7.18 18.02 0.35
N ALA A 203 -6.77 16.77 0.54
CA ALA A 203 -7.66 15.65 0.83
C ALA A 203 -8.25 15.64 2.25
N GLY A 204 -7.74 16.47 3.16
CA GLY A 204 -8.24 16.57 4.54
C GLY A 204 -7.37 15.88 5.59
N PHE A 205 -6.16 15.48 5.26
CA PHE A 205 -5.17 15.02 6.24
C PHE A 205 -4.30 16.18 6.77
N GLY A 206 -3.60 15.94 7.87
CA GLY A 206 -2.48 16.76 8.33
C GLY A 206 -1.21 16.48 7.52
N ASP A 207 -0.12 17.16 7.89
CA ASP A 207 1.18 16.92 7.26
C ASP A 207 1.65 15.47 7.49
N PRO A 208 2.27 14.85 6.47
CA PRO A 208 2.71 13.46 6.56
C PRO A 208 3.91 13.31 7.50
N ALA A 209 3.86 12.32 8.39
CA ALA A 209 5.03 11.90 9.15
C ALA A 209 5.69 10.71 8.44
N ARG A 210 6.93 10.88 7.96
CA ARG A 210 7.68 9.79 7.34
C ARG A 210 8.06 8.76 8.39
N ILE A 211 7.75 7.49 8.12
CA ILE A 211 7.96 6.36 9.03
C ILE A 211 8.85 5.26 8.46
N PHE A 212 9.05 5.27 7.15
CA PHE A 212 9.85 4.29 6.43
C PHE A 212 10.47 4.94 5.19
N GLN A 213 11.69 4.56 4.86
CA GLN A 213 12.32 4.89 3.58
C GLN A 213 13.32 3.81 3.20
N ALA A 214 13.17 3.28 2.00
CA ALA A 214 14.13 2.38 1.37
C ALA A 214 14.24 2.72 -0.11
N LEU A 215 15.33 3.40 -0.47
CA LEU A 215 15.54 3.99 -1.79
C LEU A 215 14.38 4.96 -2.13
N GLY A 216 13.67 4.72 -3.23
CA GLY A 216 12.50 5.53 -3.62
C GLY A 216 11.19 5.10 -2.94
N TYR A 217 11.15 3.99 -2.21
CA TYR A 217 9.93 3.58 -1.49
C TYR A 217 9.88 4.26 -0.13
N GLU A 218 8.79 4.97 0.13
CA GLU A 218 8.61 5.73 1.35
C GLU A 218 7.25 5.42 1.98
N GLY A 219 7.23 5.39 3.32
CA GLY A 219 6.03 5.20 4.12
C GLY A 219 5.73 6.43 4.96
N PHE A 220 4.45 6.76 5.06
CA PHE A 220 3.95 7.93 5.77
C PHE A 220 2.79 7.54 6.69
N LEU A 221 2.79 8.14 7.87
CA LEU A 221 1.64 8.14 8.77
C LEU A 221 0.91 9.47 8.60
N LEU A 222 -0.38 9.39 8.30
CA LEU A 222 -1.26 10.52 8.06
C LEU A 222 -2.42 10.48 9.06
N GLN A 223 -2.90 11.64 9.49
CA GLN A 223 -4.07 11.73 10.35
C GLN A 223 -5.15 12.59 9.69
N ARG A 224 -6.38 12.06 9.61
CA ARG A 224 -7.54 12.84 9.18
C ARG A 224 -7.77 14.00 10.14
N ARG A 225 -7.93 15.20 9.61
CA ARG A 225 -8.33 16.38 10.41
C ARG A 225 -9.72 16.21 11.01
N PRO A 226 -9.99 16.88 12.14
CA PRO A 226 -11.32 16.89 12.76
C PRO A 226 -12.44 17.36 11.84
#